data_2dfb67448ec43ccbf75e2a3e08292261
#
_entry.id   2dfb67448ec43ccbf75e2a3e08292261
#
_cell.length_a   1.000
_cell.length_b   1.000
_cell.length_c   1.000
_cell.angle_alpha   90.00
_cell.angle_beta   90.00
_cell.angle_gamma   90.00
#
_symmetry.space_group_name_H-M   'P 1'
#
loop_
_entity.id
_entity.type
_entity.pdbx_description
1 polymer ?
#
loop_
_entity_poly.entity_id
_entity_poly.type
_entity_poly.pdbx_seq_one_letter_code
_entity_poly.pdbx_strand_id
1 'polypeptide(L)'
;MKDAADAALAAQYDAYPYPQREPRDEAKRLIIGSPSHLREVDHWIFGARRPASQPLRALVAGGGSGDATVMLAQQMASAGRAGDVTWLDRSAAARRVAEARVAARKLGNVVFQEGSLLDLPGSGLGPFDYIDCCGVLHHLPDPLEGLRALASVLAPGGGLGLMVYAPHGRTGVYMTQDALRLLAPPDEAPAARVEVAKRLWRQMPETAWLKRNPWITDHEKGGDAGLYDLLLNPRDVAFTVPAFNALIAAAGLRIVCLVEPLRYDPLSYLSDPKLRPRIEAMDMMQRAALAEAITGNMGVHIAYCVRADAPVISAPWDDPTAIPCLRELDGAKLAAGIPRDGVLRVSFDGLSVPVPLPRLAGAILSRIDGKRSIGEIGDDLARNGTAREVFAREFQALVAAMEKTNRLLISAP
;
A
#
# COMPACT_ATOMS: atom_id res chain seq x y z
N MET A 1 -25.62 -20.01 -3.76
CA MET A 1 -24.68 -19.29 -4.65
C MET A 1 -23.49 -18.65 -3.90
N LYS A 2 -23.67 -18.02 -2.71
CA LYS A 2 -22.55 -17.48 -1.91
C LYS A 2 -21.54 -18.59 -1.56
N ASP A 3 -21.98 -19.74 -1.09
CA ASP A 3 -21.11 -20.84 -0.66
C ASP A 3 -20.28 -21.47 -1.79
N ALA A 4 -20.81 -21.55 -3.02
CA ALA A 4 -20.09 -22.14 -4.14
C ALA A 4 -18.91 -21.27 -4.62
N ALA A 5 -19.08 -19.95 -4.66
CA ALA A 5 -18.01 -19.04 -5.04
C ALA A 5 -16.91 -18.95 -3.95
N ASP A 6 -17.30 -19.07 -2.68
CA ASP A 6 -16.33 -19.11 -1.57
C ASP A 6 -15.52 -20.40 -1.55
N ALA A 7 -16.16 -21.55 -1.85
CA ALA A 7 -15.48 -22.83 -2.01
C ALA A 7 -14.52 -22.80 -3.22
N ALA A 8 -14.95 -22.22 -4.34
CA ALA A 8 -14.10 -22.06 -5.52
C ALA A 8 -12.89 -21.16 -5.25
N LEU A 9 -13.08 -20.06 -4.50
CA LEU A 9 -12.00 -19.16 -4.10
C LEU A 9 -11.00 -19.85 -3.17
N ALA A 10 -11.48 -20.63 -2.20
CA ALA A 10 -10.61 -21.41 -1.32
C ALA A 10 -9.80 -22.45 -2.10
N ALA A 11 -10.46 -23.21 -2.99
CA ALA A 11 -9.81 -24.20 -3.85
C ALA A 11 -8.76 -23.56 -4.78
N GLN A 12 -9.01 -22.35 -5.27
CA GLN A 12 -8.05 -21.57 -6.05
C GLN A 12 -6.77 -21.31 -5.26
N TYR A 13 -6.86 -20.71 -4.07
CA TYR A 13 -5.69 -20.34 -3.28
C TYR A 13 -4.95 -21.55 -2.70
N ASP A 14 -5.62 -22.68 -2.52
CA ASP A 14 -4.97 -23.94 -2.16
C ASP A 14 -4.20 -24.54 -3.35
N ALA A 15 -4.75 -24.46 -4.57
CA ALA A 15 -4.09 -24.95 -5.78
C ALA A 15 -2.99 -24.00 -6.29
N TYR A 16 -3.22 -22.70 -6.18
CA TYR A 16 -2.36 -21.65 -6.68
C TYR A 16 -2.17 -20.55 -5.62
N PRO A 17 -1.37 -20.80 -4.54
CA PRO A 17 -1.07 -19.77 -3.55
C PRO A 17 -0.49 -18.51 -4.21
N TYR A 18 -1.09 -17.34 -3.93
CA TYR A 18 -0.69 -16.08 -4.53
C TYR A 18 -0.36 -15.05 -3.44
N PRO A 19 0.68 -14.21 -3.67
CA PRO A 19 1.69 -14.34 -4.71
C PRO A 19 2.59 -15.55 -4.48
N GLN A 20 3.07 -16.15 -5.58
CA GLN A 20 4.01 -17.27 -5.47
C GLN A 20 5.33 -16.80 -4.85
N ARG A 21 5.79 -17.47 -3.79
CA ARG A 21 6.99 -17.10 -3.03
C ARG A 21 7.84 -18.31 -2.71
N GLU A 22 9.15 -18.12 -2.82
CA GLU A 22 10.14 -19.13 -2.44
C GLU A 22 10.81 -18.70 -1.13
N PRO A 23 10.73 -19.48 -0.04
CA PRO A 23 11.32 -19.13 1.26
C PRO A 23 12.81 -18.84 1.21
N ARG A 24 13.56 -19.52 0.33
CA ARG A 24 15.00 -19.29 0.13
C ARG A 24 15.35 -17.88 -0.36
N ASP A 25 14.40 -17.18 -1.00
CA ASP A 25 14.64 -15.83 -1.50
C ASP A 25 14.66 -14.78 -0.37
N GLU A 26 14.21 -15.15 0.82
CA GLU A 26 14.30 -14.31 2.03
C GLU A 26 15.75 -14.03 2.44
N ALA A 27 16.70 -14.88 2.08
CA ALA A 27 18.12 -14.63 2.28
C ALA A 27 18.68 -13.55 1.34
N LYS A 28 18.00 -13.27 0.21
CA LYS A 28 18.46 -12.32 -0.80
C LYS A 28 17.89 -10.93 -0.60
N ARG A 29 16.61 -10.82 -0.28
CA ARG A 29 15.90 -9.54 -0.15
C ARG A 29 14.66 -9.66 0.73
N LEU A 30 14.29 -8.56 1.37
CA LEU A 30 12.96 -8.34 1.92
C LEU A 30 12.06 -7.77 0.83
N ILE A 31 10.85 -8.31 0.68
CA ILE A 31 9.83 -7.68 -0.16
C ILE A 31 9.26 -6.51 0.61
N ILE A 32 9.29 -5.32 0.02
CA ILE A 32 8.88 -4.08 0.66
C ILE A 32 7.80 -3.42 -0.22
N GLY A 33 6.74 -2.97 0.43
CA GLY A 33 5.61 -2.32 -0.24
C GLY A 33 4.74 -1.53 0.72
N SER A 34 3.63 -1.03 0.19
CA SER A 34 2.52 -0.42 0.93
C SER A 34 1.26 -1.25 0.69
N PRO A 35 0.32 -1.29 1.62
CA PRO A 35 0.42 -0.78 2.99
C PRO A 35 1.35 -1.63 3.88
N SER A 36 1.42 -1.34 5.18
CA SER A 36 2.14 -2.11 6.21
C SER A 36 3.64 -1.86 6.35
N HIS A 37 4.20 -0.87 5.66
CA HIS A 37 5.53 -0.41 5.97
C HIS A 37 5.53 0.32 7.34
N LEU A 38 6.36 -0.11 8.30
CA LEU A 38 6.33 0.41 9.67
C LEU A 38 6.42 1.94 9.76
N ARG A 39 7.30 2.58 8.96
CA ARG A 39 7.42 4.04 8.93
C ARG A 39 6.18 4.74 8.40
N GLU A 40 5.46 4.13 7.45
CA GLU A 40 4.19 4.66 6.96
C GLU A 40 3.09 4.54 8.02
N VAL A 41 3.04 3.41 8.72
CA VAL A 41 2.11 3.19 9.84
C VAL A 41 2.35 4.23 10.94
N ASP A 42 3.61 4.42 11.36
CA ASP A 42 3.95 5.43 12.37
C ASP A 42 3.59 6.85 11.91
N HIS A 43 3.85 7.18 10.65
CA HIS A 43 3.59 8.51 10.08
C HIS A 43 2.11 8.78 9.84
N TRP A 44 1.43 7.91 9.06
CA TRP A 44 0.07 8.18 8.59
C TRP A 44 -1.01 7.83 9.62
N ILE A 45 -0.81 6.76 10.41
CA ILE A 45 -1.79 6.32 11.42
C ILE A 45 -1.54 7.02 12.75
N PHE A 46 -0.30 7.00 13.23
CA PHE A 46 0.03 7.52 14.57
C PHE A 46 0.55 8.96 14.56
N GLY A 47 0.71 9.59 13.38
CA GLY A 47 1.25 10.94 13.25
C GLY A 47 2.63 11.08 13.88
N ALA A 48 3.42 10.00 13.88
CA ALA A 48 4.72 9.88 14.54
C ALA A 48 4.72 10.23 16.06
N ARG A 49 3.56 10.14 16.72
CA ARG A 49 3.41 10.49 18.15
C ARG A 49 3.41 9.28 19.08
N ARG A 50 3.38 8.07 18.55
CA ARG A 50 3.46 6.85 19.32
C ARG A 50 4.92 6.49 19.54
N PRO A 51 5.42 6.44 20.81
CA PRO A 51 6.82 6.11 21.08
C PRO A 51 7.21 4.73 20.53
N ALA A 52 8.44 4.61 20.01
CA ALA A 52 8.95 3.34 19.53
C ALA A 52 9.03 2.26 20.63
N SER A 53 9.12 2.66 21.89
CA SER A 53 9.06 1.79 23.09
C SER A 53 7.68 1.19 23.36
N GLN A 54 6.60 1.79 22.81
CA GLN A 54 5.25 1.25 22.97
C GLN A 54 5.04 0.06 22.03
N PRO A 55 4.66 -1.12 22.56
CA PRO A 55 4.42 -2.31 21.74
C PRO A 55 3.40 -2.08 20.64
N LEU A 56 3.61 -2.69 19.47
CA LEU A 56 2.68 -2.67 18.34
C LEU A 56 2.07 -4.06 18.15
N ARG A 57 0.75 -4.16 18.29
CA ARG A 57 0.00 -5.36 17.95
C ARG A 57 -0.62 -5.17 16.57
N ALA A 58 -0.15 -5.94 15.60
CA ALA A 58 -0.62 -5.84 14.23
C ALA A 58 -1.36 -7.11 13.78
N LEU A 59 -2.40 -6.95 12.95
CA LEU A 59 -3.08 -8.02 12.26
C LEU A 59 -2.82 -7.87 10.76
N VAL A 60 -2.44 -8.96 10.10
CA VAL A 60 -2.45 -9.08 8.64
C VAL A 60 -3.60 -10.01 8.25
N ALA A 61 -4.71 -9.41 7.85
CA ALA A 61 -5.94 -10.12 7.49
C ALA A 61 -5.94 -10.49 6.01
N GLY A 62 -5.94 -11.79 5.71
CA GLY A 62 -5.64 -12.33 4.39
C GLY A 62 -4.13 -12.36 4.16
N GLY A 63 -3.39 -12.95 5.12
CA GLY A 63 -1.93 -12.91 5.16
C GLY A 63 -1.25 -13.61 3.99
N GLY A 64 -1.95 -14.47 3.25
CA GLY A 64 -1.46 -15.15 2.06
C GLY A 64 -0.08 -15.79 2.25
N SER A 65 0.78 -15.70 1.26
CA SER A 65 2.16 -16.20 1.34
C SER A 65 3.09 -15.37 2.24
N GLY A 66 2.58 -14.32 2.95
CA GLY A 66 3.25 -13.64 4.05
C GLY A 66 4.03 -12.37 3.70
N ASP A 67 3.80 -11.71 2.56
CA ASP A 67 4.57 -10.51 2.18
C ASP A 67 4.48 -9.41 3.24
N ALA A 68 3.28 -8.97 3.60
CA ALA A 68 3.07 -7.94 4.62
C ALA A 68 3.53 -8.40 6.01
N THR A 69 3.24 -9.67 6.37
CA THR A 69 3.62 -10.25 7.67
C THR A 69 5.13 -10.25 7.86
N VAL A 70 5.88 -10.79 6.88
CA VAL A 70 7.35 -10.88 6.94
C VAL A 70 7.98 -9.49 6.93
N MET A 71 7.47 -8.58 6.09
CA MET A 71 7.96 -7.21 6.02
C MET A 71 7.79 -6.48 7.35
N LEU A 72 6.57 -6.43 7.87
CA LEU A 72 6.28 -5.69 9.11
C LEU A 72 7.01 -6.30 10.30
N ALA A 73 6.99 -7.62 10.47
CA ALA A 73 7.69 -8.32 11.54
C ALA A 73 9.21 -8.07 11.50
N GLN A 74 9.81 -8.11 10.30
CA GLN A 74 11.24 -7.80 10.13
C GLN A 74 11.56 -6.35 10.46
N GLN A 75 10.71 -5.40 10.02
CA GLN A 75 10.92 -3.98 10.30
C GLN A 75 10.77 -3.68 11.80
N MET A 76 9.79 -4.29 12.47
CA MET A 76 9.64 -4.21 13.94
C MET A 76 10.89 -4.76 14.65
N ALA A 77 11.34 -5.95 14.28
CA ALA A 77 12.54 -6.56 14.86
C ALA A 77 13.80 -5.70 14.64
N SER A 78 13.98 -5.15 13.42
CA SER A 78 15.10 -4.28 13.08
C SER A 78 15.08 -2.93 13.81
N ALA A 79 13.89 -2.42 14.12
CA ALA A 79 13.70 -1.19 14.88
C ALA A 79 13.71 -1.41 16.40
N GLY A 80 13.82 -2.64 16.89
CA GLY A 80 13.67 -2.96 18.31
C GLY A 80 12.25 -2.72 18.85
N ARG A 81 11.25 -2.63 17.96
CA ARG A 81 9.85 -2.40 18.32
C ARG A 81 9.24 -3.66 18.90
N ALA A 82 8.83 -3.62 20.16
CA ALA A 82 8.13 -4.72 20.81
C ALA A 82 6.73 -4.94 20.20
N GLY A 83 6.19 -6.15 20.40
CA GLY A 83 4.85 -6.53 19.93
C GLY A 83 4.90 -7.67 18.92
N ASP A 84 3.77 -7.94 18.30
CA ASP A 84 3.60 -9.09 17.41
C ASP A 84 2.79 -8.74 16.16
N VAL A 85 3.00 -9.54 15.12
CA VAL A 85 2.21 -9.54 13.89
C VAL A 85 1.41 -10.84 13.85
N THR A 86 0.10 -10.73 13.92
CA THR A 86 -0.81 -11.87 13.75
C THR A 86 -1.09 -12.05 12.25
N TRP A 87 -0.69 -13.16 11.69
CA TRP A 87 -1.09 -13.62 10.35
C TRP A 87 -2.44 -14.32 10.45
N LEU A 88 -3.44 -13.88 9.69
CA LEU A 88 -4.75 -14.50 9.61
C LEU A 88 -5.09 -14.81 8.17
N ASP A 89 -5.32 -16.09 7.85
CA ASP A 89 -5.76 -16.55 6.52
C ASP A 89 -6.49 -17.89 6.62
N ARG A 90 -7.26 -18.21 5.59
CA ARG A 90 -8.01 -19.47 5.49
C ARG A 90 -7.20 -20.60 4.86
N SER A 91 -6.16 -20.27 4.09
CA SER A 91 -5.37 -21.22 3.30
C SER A 91 -4.23 -21.83 4.12
N ALA A 92 -4.35 -23.12 4.41
CA ALA A 92 -3.25 -23.88 5.03
C ALA A 92 -2.02 -23.99 4.11
N ALA A 93 -2.20 -23.92 2.78
CA ALA A 93 -1.09 -23.90 1.83
C ALA A 93 -0.31 -22.58 1.92
N ALA A 94 -1.01 -21.44 1.95
CA ALA A 94 -0.41 -20.12 2.15
C ALA A 94 0.29 -20.02 3.50
N ARG A 95 -0.31 -20.54 4.58
CA ARG A 95 0.30 -20.61 5.91
C ARG A 95 1.66 -21.30 5.88
N ARG A 96 1.78 -22.49 5.27
CA ARG A 96 3.06 -23.21 5.20
C ARG A 96 4.16 -22.39 4.53
N VAL A 97 3.82 -21.64 3.48
CA VAL A 97 4.78 -20.75 2.80
C VAL A 97 5.20 -19.59 3.72
N ALA A 98 4.24 -18.95 4.37
CA ALA A 98 4.50 -17.83 5.27
C ALA A 98 5.33 -18.26 6.49
N GLU A 99 5.02 -19.40 7.11
CA GLU A 99 5.81 -19.98 8.21
C GLU A 99 7.24 -20.26 7.79
N ALA A 100 7.46 -20.87 6.64
CA ALA A 100 8.81 -21.14 6.12
C ALA A 100 9.61 -19.86 5.86
N ARG A 101 8.96 -18.78 5.38
CA ARG A 101 9.58 -17.47 5.18
C ARG A 101 9.93 -16.79 6.51
N VAL A 102 9.05 -16.83 7.50
CA VAL A 102 9.28 -16.34 8.87
C VAL A 102 10.47 -17.07 9.51
N ALA A 103 10.50 -18.40 9.38
CA ALA A 103 11.60 -19.23 9.89
C ALA A 103 12.94 -18.91 9.19
N ALA A 104 12.94 -18.72 7.86
CA ALA A 104 14.13 -18.36 7.11
C ALA A 104 14.78 -17.05 7.60
N ARG A 105 13.96 -16.11 8.09
CA ARG A 105 14.43 -14.84 8.70
C ARG A 105 14.63 -14.91 10.22
N LYS A 106 14.33 -16.03 10.84
CA LYS A 106 14.44 -16.23 12.31
C LYS A 106 13.60 -15.21 13.09
N LEU A 107 12.41 -14.87 12.58
CA LEU A 107 11.50 -13.93 13.24
C LEU A 107 10.72 -14.66 14.34
N GLY A 108 10.73 -14.11 15.55
CA GLY A 108 10.04 -14.67 16.72
C GLY A 108 8.79 -13.86 17.12
N ASN A 109 8.43 -12.83 16.36
CA ASN A 109 7.33 -11.91 16.64
C ASN A 109 6.14 -12.09 15.68
N VAL A 110 5.88 -13.32 15.23
CA VAL A 110 4.74 -13.64 14.36
C VAL A 110 3.89 -14.72 15.02
N VAL A 111 2.57 -14.50 15.04
CA VAL A 111 1.57 -15.43 15.49
C VAL A 111 0.73 -15.87 14.29
N PHE A 112 0.57 -17.19 14.08
CA PHE A 112 -0.23 -17.73 12.99
C PHE A 112 -1.60 -18.17 13.47
N GLN A 113 -2.66 -17.64 12.85
CA GLN A 113 -4.04 -17.95 13.12
C GLN A 113 -4.73 -18.34 11.81
N GLU A 114 -5.26 -19.56 11.73
CA GLU A 114 -6.15 -19.95 10.62
C GLU A 114 -7.57 -19.48 10.89
N GLY A 115 -8.22 -18.92 9.88
CA GLY A 115 -9.60 -18.48 9.98
C GLY A 115 -9.98 -17.43 8.94
N SER A 116 -11.26 -17.09 8.95
CA SER A 116 -11.80 -16.03 8.11
C SER A 116 -11.76 -14.68 8.86
N LEU A 117 -11.45 -13.61 8.14
CA LEU A 117 -11.59 -12.27 8.71
C LEU A 117 -13.06 -11.94 9.08
N LEU A 118 -14.03 -12.63 8.47
CA LEU A 118 -15.45 -12.48 8.80
C LEU A 118 -15.81 -13.04 10.19
N ASP A 119 -14.96 -13.93 10.73
CA ASP A 119 -15.14 -14.52 12.06
C ASP A 119 -14.48 -13.67 13.18
N LEU A 120 -13.81 -12.58 12.85
CA LEU A 120 -13.16 -11.70 13.83
C LEU A 120 -14.12 -11.17 14.92
N PRO A 121 -15.37 -10.75 14.59
CA PRO A 121 -16.32 -10.40 15.63
C PRO A 121 -16.60 -11.60 16.54
N GLY A 122 -16.31 -11.45 17.84
CA GLY A 122 -16.50 -12.51 18.84
C GLY A 122 -15.40 -13.58 18.90
N SER A 123 -14.36 -13.49 18.09
CA SER A 123 -13.23 -14.43 18.11
C SER A 123 -12.34 -14.34 19.35
N GLY A 124 -12.41 -13.22 20.08
CA GLY A 124 -11.49 -12.91 21.18
C GLY A 124 -10.13 -12.41 20.71
N LEU A 125 -9.89 -12.33 19.40
CA LEU A 125 -8.69 -11.73 18.82
C LEU A 125 -8.74 -10.19 18.92
N GLY A 126 -7.61 -9.56 19.15
CA GLY A 126 -7.49 -8.11 19.27
C GLY A 126 -7.57 -7.60 20.73
N PRO A 127 -7.72 -6.30 20.96
CA PRO A 127 -7.68 -5.27 19.91
C PRO A 127 -6.30 -5.14 19.27
N PHE A 128 -6.26 -4.71 17.99
CA PHE A 128 -5.04 -4.48 17.23
C PHE A 128 -4.81 -2.97 17.02
N ASP A 129 -3.56 -2.54 17.15
CA ASP A 129 -3.16 -1.15 16.90
C ASP A 129 -3.12 -0.83 15.40
N TYR A 130 -2.76 -1.83 14.60
CA TYR A 130 -2.71 -1.73 13.15
C TYR A 130 -3.30 -2.99 12.51
N ILE A 131 -4.08 -2.80 11.45
CA ILE A 131 -4.65 -3.91 10.67
C ILE A 131 -4.31 -3.70 9.20
N ASP A 132 -3.62 -4.67 8.60
CA ASP A 132 -3.43 -4.78 7.17
C ASP A 132 -4.56 -5.60 6.55
N CYS A 133 -5.11 -5.11 5.44
CA CYS A 133 -6.01 -5.89 4.59
C CYS A 133 -5.70 -5.55 3.12
N CYS A 134 -4.65 -6.14 2.61
CA CYS A 134 -4.11 -5.88 1.30
C CYS A 134 -4.53 -6.97 0.30
N GLY A 135 -5.34 -6.62 -0.70
CA GLY A 135 -5.72 -7.57 -1.74
C GLY A 135 -6.82 -8.56 -1.35
N VAL A 136 -7.70 -8.21 -0.40
CA VAL A 136 -8.67 -9.17 0.16
C VAL A 136 -10.11 -8.72 0.01
N LEU A 137 -10.43 -7.47 0.37
CA LEU A 137 -11.82 -6.99 0.44
C LEU A 137 -12.58 -7.17 -0.87
N HIS A 138 -11.92 -6.97 -1.99
CA HIS A 138 -12.51 -7.06 -3.32
C HIS A 138 -12.82 -8.50 -3.78
N HIS A 139 -12.42 -9.50 -2.98
CA HIS A 139 -12.76 -10.91 -3.18
C HIS A 139 -13.86 -11.39 -2.24
N LEU A 140 -14.30 -10.58 -1.28
CA LEU A 140 -15.36 -10.95 -0.36
C LEU A 140 -16.76 -10.89 -1.00
N PRO A 141 -17.71 -11.71 -0.54
CA PRO A 141 -19.10 -11.61 -0.93
C PRO A 141 -19.73 -10.25 -0.62
N ASP A 142 -19.37 -9.70 0.54
CA ASP A 142 -19.73 -8.38 1.01
C ASP A 142 -18.47 -7.69 1.58
N PRO A 143 -17.83 -6.81 0.81
CA PRO A 143 -16.67 -6.04 1.26
C PRO A 143 -16.94 -5.18 2.50
N LEU A 144 -18.19 -4.68 2.66
CA LEU A 144 -18.57 -3.87 3.81
C LEU A 144 -18.65 -4.69 5.10
N GLU A 145 -19.18 -5.90 5.03
CA GLU A 145 -19.17 -6.85 6.14
C GLU A 145 -17.74 -7.14 6.59
N GLY A 146 -16.85 -7.44 5.62
CA GLY A 146 -15.43 -7.65 5.90
C GLY A 146 -14.76 -6.45 6.57
N LEU A 147 -15.00 -5.26 6.06
CA LEU A 147 -14.42 -4.04 6.62
C LEU A 147 -14.96 -3.72 8.03
N ARG A 148 -16.23 -3.99 8.29
CA ARG A 148 -16.83 -3.87 9.63
C ARG A 148 -16.25 -4.90 10.61
N ALA A 149 -16.00 -6.12 10.16
CA ALA A 149 -15.34 -7.14 10.96
C ALA A 149 -13.93 -6.71 11.39
N LEU A 150 -13.14 -6.16 10.46
CA LEU A 150 -11.82 -5.59 10.76
C LEU A 150 -11.93 -4.43 11.76
N ALA A 151 -12.86 -3.49 11.53
CA ALA A 151 -13.06 -2.34 12.40
C ALA A 151 -13.48 -2.74 13.83
N SER A 152 -14.16 -3.88 14.01
CA SER A 152 -14.60 -4.37 15.33
C SER A 152 -13.46 -4.76 16.26
N VAL A 153 -12.31 -5.16 15.70
CA VAL A 153 -11.11 -5.58 16.45
C VAL A 153 -10.00 -4.53 16.44
N LEU A 154 -10.30 -3.32 15.95
CA LEU A 154 -9.36 -2.20 15.93
C LEU A 154 -9.31 -1.52 17.30
N ALA A 155 -8.10 -1.34 17.82
CA ALA A 155 -7.86 -0.61 19.08
C ALA A 155 -8.29 0.87 18.97
N PRO A 156 -8.64 1.51 20.11
CA PRO A 156 -8.75 2.96 20.15
C PRO A 156 -7.44 3.64 19.68
N GLY A 157 -7.56 4.59 18.75
CA GLY A 157 -6.38 5.26 18.15
C GLY A 157 -5.59 4.41 17.15
N GLY A 158 -6.05 3.22 16.86
CA GLY A 158 -5.47 2.37 15.80
C GLY A 158 -5.95 2.74 14.40
N GLY A 159 -5.34 2.08 13.39
CA GLY A 159 -5.71 2.30 12.00
C GLY A 159 -5.53 1.08 11.11
N LEU A 160 -6.01 1.21 9.87
CA LEU A 160 -5.96 0.16 8.87
C LEU A 160 -5.14 0.61 7.65
N GLY A 161 -4.41 -0.33 7.07
CA GLY A 161 -3.88 -0.21 5.71
C GLY A 161 -4.67 -1.11 4.78
N LEU A 162 -5.26 -0.54 3.76
CA LEU A 162 -6.13 -1.23 2.81
C LEU A 162 -5.57 -1.15 1.40
N MET A 163 -5.68 -2.25 0.63
CA MET A 163 -5.51 -2.21 -0.82
C MET A 163 -6.67 -2.90 -1.50
N VAL A 164 -7.23 -2.24 -2.50
CA VAL A 164 -8.26 -2.79 -3.38
C VAL A 164 -7.90 -2.56 -4.85
N TYR A 165 -8.47 -3.36 -5.74
CA TYR A 165 -8.33 -3.16 -7.16
C TYR A 165 -9.09 -1.92 -7.65
N ALA A 166 -8.52 -1.24 -8.65
CA ALA A 166 -9.07 -0.05 -9.30
C ALA A 166 -9.40 -0.33 -10.78
N PRO A 167 -10.58 0.07 -11.29
CA PRO A 167 -11.06 -0.37 -12.59
C PRO A 167 -10.30 0.25 -13.77
N HIS A 168 -9.91 1.51 -13.68
CA HIS A 168 -9.36 2.24 -14.82
C HIS A 168 -7.98 1.72 -15.23
N GLY A 169 -7.07 1.53 -14.28
CA GLY A 169 -5.74 0.95 -14.57
C GLY A 169 -5.77 -0.55 -14.90
N ARG A 170 -6.88 -1.24 -14.61
CA ARG A 170 -7.12 -2.63 -14.98
C ARG A 170 -7.89 -2.76 -16.30
N THR A 171 -7.86 -1.73 -17.16
CA THR A 171 -8.51 -1.75 -18.47
C THR A 171 -8.08 -2.98 -19.28
N GLY A 172 -9.07 -3.74 -19.74
CA GLY A 172 -8.90 -5.00 -20.48
C GLY A 172 -8.95 -6.26 -19.62
N VAL A 173 -8.72 -6.19 -18.31
CA VAL A 173 -8.79 -7.37 -17.41
C VAL A 173 -10.21 -7.93 -17.39
N TYR A 174 -11.19 -7.11 -17.02
CA TYR A 174 -12.59 -7.56 -16.87
C TYR A 174 -13.20 -8.05 -18.20
N MET A 175 -12.86 -7.41 -19.31
CA MET A 175 -13.26 -7.87 -20.66
C MET A 175 -12.68 -9.26 -20.96
N THR A 176 -11.43 -9.52 -20.56
CA THR A 176 -10.78 -10.84 -20.75
C THR A 176 -11.37 -11.88 -19.80
N GLN A 177 -11.69 -11.50 -18.56
CA GLN A 177 -12.41 -12.37 -17.62
C GLN A 177 -13.78 -12.78 -18.18
N ASP A 178 -14.54 -11.85 -18.77
CA ASP A 178 -15.84 -12.15 -19.40
C ASP A 178 -15.69 -13.13 -20.55
N ALA A 179 -14.68 -12.96 -21.41
CA ALA A 179 -14.38 -13.90 -22.48
C ALA A 179 -14.00 -15.29 -21.92
N LEU A 180 -13.22 -15.34 -20.85
CA LEU A 180 -12.82 -16.59 -20.22
C LEU A 180 -13.98 -17.30 -19.50
N ARG A 181 -14.96 -16.58 -18.95
CA ARG A 181 -16.18 -17.20 -18.40
C ARG A 181 -16.97 -17.96 -19.45
N LEU A 182 -16.89 -17.54 -20.72
CA LEU A 182 -17.52 -18.25 -21.85
C LEU A 182 -16.72 -19.46 -22.32
N LEU A 183 -15.38 -19.43 -22.25
CA LEU A 183 -14.47 -20.44 -22.81
C LEU A 183 -14.01 -21.48 -21.77
N ALA A 184 -13.93 -21.11 -20.53
CA ALA A 184 -13.43 -21.90 -19.40
C ALA A 184 -14.37 -21.72 -18.19
N PRO A 185 -15.55 -22.36 -18.23
CA PRO A 185 -16.57 -22.18 -17.16
C PRO A 185 -16.03 -22.63 -15.80
N PRO A 186 -16.60 -22.10 -14.70
CA PRO A 186 -16.07 -22.30 -13.33
C PRO A 186 -16.07 -23.74 -12.84
N ASP A 187 -16.85 -24.60 -13.44
CA ASP A 187 -16.96 -26.05 -13.11
C ASP A 187 -15.84 -26.91 -13.73
N GLU A 188 -15.05 -26.33 -14.64
CA GLU A 188 -13.86 -27.02 -15.15
C GLU A 188 -12.71 -27.03 -14.13
N ALA A 189 -11.85 -28.05 -14.23
CA ALA A 189 -10.67 -28.16 -13.38
C ALA A 189 -9.74 -26.93 -13.53
N PRO A 190 -9.19 -26.39 -12.43
CA PRO A 190 -8.36 -25.18 -12.45
C PRO A 190 -7.22 -25.21 -13.46
N ALA A 191 -6.52 -26.35 -13.61
CA ALA A 191 -5.43 -26.52 -14.55
C ALA A 191 -5.91 -26.46 -16.03
N ALA A 192 -7.09 -26.99 -16.34
CA ALA A 192 -7.68 -26.92 -17.68
C ALA A 192 -8.03 -25.45 -18.02
N ARG A 193 -8.62 -24.72 -17.08
CA ARG A 193 -8.95 -23.30 -17.22
C ARG A 193 -7.69 -22.44 -17.47
N VAL A 194 -6.58 -22.72 -16.77
CA VAL A 194 -5.29 -22.07 -17.00
C VAL A 194 -4.79 -22.30 -18.42
N GLU A 195 -4.87 -23.53 -18.92
CA GLU A 195 -4.45 -23.83 -20.30
C GLU A 195 -5.32 -23.14 -21.35
N VAL A 196 -6.64 -23.03 -21.11
CA VAL A 196 -7.54 -22.25 -21.98
C VAL A 196 -7.15 -20.78 -21.96
N ALA A 197 -6.91 -20.20 -20.78
CA ALA A 197 -6.51 -18.80 -20.64
C ALA A 197 -5.18 -18.51 -21.35
N LYS A 198 -4.17 -19.38 -21.23
CA LYS A 198 -2.89 -19.25 -21.93
C LYS A 198 -3.07 -19.32 -23.48
N ARG A 199 -3.95 -20.19 -23.95
CA ARG A 199 -4.27 -20.29 -25.38
C ARG A 199 -4.98 -19.04 -25.88
N LEU A 200 -5.99 -18.56 -25.15
CA LEU A 200 -6.69 -17.32 -25.48
C LEU A 200 -5.70 -16.16 -25.56
N TRP A 201 -4.86 -15.96 -24.53
CA TRP A 201 -3.87 -14.87 -24.48
C TRP A 201 -2.98 -14.84 -25.73
N ARG A 202 -2.47 -16.00 -26.15
CA ARG A 202 -1.63 -16.11 -27.34
C ARG A 202 -2.36 -15.74 -28.64
N GLN A 203 -3.66 -15.97 -28.72
CA GLN A 203 -4.48 -15.75 -29.91
C GLN A 203 -5.26 -14.43 -29.89
N MET A 204 -5.28 -13.72 -28.76
CA MET A 204 -5.97 -12.44 -28.66
C MET A 204 -5.42 -11.43 -29.68
N PRO A 205 -6.30 -10.69 -30.38
CA PRO A 205 -5.86 -9.67 -31.33
C PRO A 205 -5.19 -8.49 -30.60
N GLU A 206 -4.30 -7.79 -31.30
CA GLU A 206 -3.59 -6.61 -30.78
C GLU A 206 -4.53 -5.43 -30.47
N THR A 207 -5.79 -5.50 -30.89
CA THR A 207 -6.83 -4.54 -30.50
C THR A 207 -7.35 -4.76 -29.09
N ALA A 208 -7.08 -5.92 -28.47
CA ALA A 208 -7.51 -6.21 -27.11
C ALA A 208 -6.89 -5.23 -26.11
N TRP A 209 -7.72 -4.65 -25.24
CA TRP A 209 -7.26 -3.66 -24.28
C TRP A 209 -6.22 -4.19 -23.29
N LEU A 210 -6.31 -5.45 -22.88
CA LEU A 210 -5.31 -6.04 -21.99
C LEU A 210 -3.92 -6.11 -22.65
N LYS A 211 -3.85 -6.44 -23.95
CA LYS A 211 -2.58 -6.40 -24.70
C LYS A 211 -1.97 -5.01 -24.85
N ARG A 212 -2.81 -3.99 -24.78
CA ARG A 212 -2.41 -2.57 -24.83
C ARG A 212 -2.10 -1.98 -23.47
N ASN A 213 -2.27 -2.76 -22.41
CA ASN A 213 -2.03 -2.32 -21.04
C ASN A 213 -0.66 -2.84 -20.53
N PRO A 214 0.42 -2.07 -20.67
CA PRO A 214 1.76 -2.54 -20.31
C PRO A 214 1.98 -2.62 -18.79
N TRP A 215 1.03 -2.13 -18.00
CA TRP A 215 1.14 -2.03 -16.53
C TRP A 215 0.57 -3.25 -15.81
N ILE A 216 -0.23 -4.06 -16.49
CA ILE A 216 -0.79 -5.30 -15.98
C ILE A 216 -0.03 -6.49 -16.57
N THR A 217 0.82 -7.10 -15.78
CA THR A 217 1.75 -8.15 -16.24
C THR A 217 1.67 -9.46 -15.45
N ASP A 218 0.75 -9.58 -14.49
CA ASP A 218 0.66 -10.75 -13.62
C ASP A 218 0.40 -12.05 -14.38
N HIS A 219 -0.42 -11.98 -15.43
CA HIS A 219 -0.70 -13.10 -16.35
C HIS A 219 0.51 -13.57 -17.17
N GLU A 220 1.54 -12.74 -17.30
CA GLU A 220 2.78 -13.06 -18.02
C GLU A 220 3.92 -13.41 -17.05
N LYS A 221 4.08 -12.63 -15.98
CA LYS A 221 5.22 -12.70 -15.06
C LYS A 221 4.93 -13.45 -13.77
N GLY A 222 3.66 -13.56 -13.39
CA GLY A 222 3.22 -14.20 -12.14
C GLY A 222 3.05 -15.72 -12.22
N GLY A 223 3.41 -16.34 -13.35
CA GLY A 223 3.18 -17.78 -13.56
C GLY A 223 1.69 -18.13 -13.60
N ASP A 224 1.38 -19.41 -13.35
CA ASP A 224 -0.02 -19.89 -13.36
C ASP A 224 -0.85 -19.29 -12.24
N ALA A 225 -0.24 -19.04 -11.09
CA ALA A 225 -0.91 -18.38 -9.95
C ALA A 225 -1.30 -16.93 -10.28
N GLY A 226 -0.39 -16.15 -10.87
CA GLY A 226 -0.69 -14.78 -11.28
C GLY A 226 -1.70 -14.69 -12.42
N LEU A 227 -1.63 -15.62 -13.38
CA LEU A 227 -2.63 -15.72 -14.46
C LEU A 227 -4.00 -16.06 -13.88
N TYR A 228 -4.07 -17.03 -12.97
CA TYR A 228 -5.33 -17.45 -12.35
C TYR A 228 -5.94 -16.31 -11.53
N ASP A 229 -5.15 -15.68 -10.67
CA ASP A 229 -5.61 -14.58 -9.84
C ASP A 229 -6.14 -13.40 -10.66
N LEU A 230 -5.41 -13.02 -11.73
CA LEU A 230 -5.81 -11.89 -12.57
C LEU A 230 -7.02 -12.18 -13.45
N LEU A 231 -7.08 -13.37 -14.10
CA LEU A 231 -8.01 -13.62 -15.20
C LEU A 231 -9.10 -14.66 -14.92
N LEU A 232 -8.89 -15.54 -13.94
CA LEU A 232 -9.79 -16.67 -13.65
C LEU A 232 -10.40 -16.61 -12.25
N ASN A 233 -10.09 -15.56 -11.48
CA ASN A 233 -10.63 -15.39 -10.14
C ASN A 233 -12.17 -15.40 -10.18
N PRO A 234 -12.84 -16.20 -9.35
CA PRO A 234 -14.30 -16.31 -9.37
C PRO A 234 -15.01 -15.05 -8.87
N ARG A 235 -14.29 -14.20 -8.12
CA ARG A 235 -14.82 -12.95 -7.57
C ARG A 235 -13.74 -11.88 -7.53
N ASP A 236 -13.92 -10.85 -8.33
CA ASP A 236 -13.00 -9.71 -8.42
C ASP A 236 -13.84 -8.45 -8.67
N VAL A 237 -13.93 -7.57 -7.67
CA VAL A 237 -14.69 -6.32 -7.72
C VAL A 237 -13.74 -5.15 -7.55
N ALA A 238 -13.63 -4.31 -8.57
CA ALA A 238 -12.81 -3.10 -8.50
C ALA A 238 -13.59 -1.89 -7.97
N PHE A 239 -12.91 -1.01 -7.28
CA PHE A 239 -13.47 0.21 -6.70
C PHE A 239 -12.83 1.44 -7.33
N THR A 240 -13.65 2.39 -7.78
CA THR A 240 -13.18 3.75 -8.03
C THR A 240 -12.90 4.47 -6.72
N VAL A 241 -12.15 5.58 -6.75
CA VAL A 241 -11.91 6.40 -5.54
C VAL A 241 -13.21 6.76 -4.82
N PRO A 242 -14.28 7.25 -5.49
CA PRO A 242 -15.55 7.52 -4.81
C PRO A 242 -16.19 6.28 -4.18
N ALA A 243 -16.17 5.13 -4.87
CA ALA A 243 -16.75 3.90 -4.36
C ALA A 243 -15.95 3.35 -3.17
N PHE A 244 -14.62 3.43 -3.22
CA PHE A 244 -13.74 3.02 -2.11
C PHE A 244 -13.94 3.91 -0.89
N ASN A 245 -14.00 5.22 -1.08
CA ASN A 245 -14.29 6.16 0.01
C ASN A 245 -15.67 5.92 0.64
N ALA A 246 -16.69 5.64 -0.18
CA ALA A 246 -18.04 5.33 0.32
C ALA A 246 -18.06 4.02 1.14
N LEU A 247 -17.35 2.99 0.69
CA LEU A 247 -17.18 1.72 1.42
C LEU A 247 -16.56 1.94 2.80
N ILE A 248 -15.47 2.72 2.85
CA ILE A 248 -14.74 3.05 4.08
C ILE A 248 -15.63 3.85 5.04
N ALA A 249 -16.33 4.86 4.54
CA ALA A 249 -17.23 5.67 5.34
C ALA A 249 -18.41 4.85 5.91
N ALA A 250 -18.98 3.92 5.11
CA ALA A 250 -20.06 3.03 5.56
C ALA A 250 -19.64 2.05 6.67
N ALA A 251 -18.34 1.81 6.82
CA ALA A 251 -17.78 1.02 7.92
C ALA A 251 -17.43 1.88 9.16
N GLY A 252 -17.75 3.18 9.19
CA GLY A 252 -17.41 4.08 10.29
C GLY A 252 -15.92 4.48 10.32
N LEU A 253 -15.27 4.45 9.16
CA LEU A 253 -13.86 4.80 8.98
C LEU A 253 -13.72 6.03 8.08
N ARG A 254 -12.51 6.62 8.05
CA ARG A 254 -12.14 7.67 7.09
C ARG A 254 -10.72 7.45 6.56
N ILE A 255 -10.48 7.86 5.34
CA ILE A 255 -9.14 7.87 4.73
C ILE A 255 -8.32 9.01 5.33
N VAL A 256 -7.10 8.71 5.74
CA VAL A 256 -6.10 9.71 6.15
C VAL A 256 -5.04 9.93 5.07
N CYS A 257 -4.75 8.90 4.28
CA CYS A 257 -3.79 8.98 3.17
C CYS A 257 -4.18 8.00 2.06
N LEU A 258 -4.18 8.46 0.82
CA LEU A 258 -4.09 7.60 -0.37
C LEU A 258 -2.63 7.52 -0.78
N VAL A 259 -2.10 6.32 -0.93
CA VAL A 259 -0.68 6.08 -1.24
C VAL A 259 -0.51 5.92 -2.75
N GLU A 260 0.28 6.72 -3.37
CA GLU A 260 1.13 7.83 -2.96
C GLU A 260 0.35 9.14 -3.20
N PRO A 261 0.28 10.07 -2.23
CA PRO A 261 -0.58 11.26 -2.33
C PRO A 261 -0.34 12.10 -3.60
N LEU A 262 0.89 12.15 -4.08
CA LEU A 262 1.29 12.89 -5.29
C LEU A 262 0.52 12.43 -6.53
N ARG A 263 0.24 11.12 -6.64
CA ARG A 263 -0.49 10.50 -7.74
C ARG A 263 -1.95 10.93 -7.77
N TYR A 264 -2.52 11.19 -6.58
CA TYR A 264 -3.94 11.57 -6.39
C TYR A 264 -4.19 13.07 -6.39
N ASP A 265 -3.15 13.89 -6.59
CA ASP A 265 -3.28 15.35 -6.67
C ASP A 265 -3.06 15.84 -8.12
N PRO A 266 -4.14 16.14 -8.89
CA PRO A 266 -4.03 16.62 -10.27
C PRO A 266 -3.16 17.86 -10.42
N LEU A 267 -3.05 18.71 -9.38
CA LEU A 267 -2.21 19.90 -9.40
C LEU A 267 -0.72 19.57 -9.49
N SER A 268 -0.33 18.32 -9.25
CA SER A 268 1.04 17.86 -9.37
C SER A 268 1.50 17.70 -10.82
N TYR A 269 0.57 17.57 -11.78
CA TYR A 269 0.88 17.33 -13.19
C TYR A 269 -0.01 18.10 -14.19
N LEU A 270 -1.07 18.78 -13.72
CA LEU A 270 -1.84 19.72 -14.53
C LEU A 270 -1.38 21.14 -14.25
N SER A 271 -0.89 21.84 -15.28
CA SER A 271 -0.31 23.17 -15.15
C SER A 271 -1.17 24.29 -15.73
N ASP A 272 -2.35 23.98 -16.31
CA ASP A 272 -3.22 24.99 -16.92
C ASP A 272 -3.76 25.96 -15.87
N PRO A 273 -3.48 27.29 -16.01
CA PRO A 273 -3.92 28.29 -15.04
C PRO A 273 -5.43 28.47 -14.95
N LYS A 274 -6.20 28.09 -15.98
CA LYS A 274 -7.66 28.17 -15.98
C LYS A 274 -8.30 26.97 -15.26
N LEU A 275 -7.63 25.82 -15.24
CA LEU A 275 -8.10 24.64 -14.51
C LEU A 275 -7.75 24.71 -13.03
N ARG A 276 -6.59 25.31 -12.68
CA ARG A 276 -6.07 25.36 -11.30
C ARG A 276 -7.11 25.82 -10.27
N PRO A 277 -7.83 26.96 -10.41
CA PRO A 277 -8.79 27.40 -9.40
C PRO A 277 -9.96 26.43 -9.20
N ARG A 278 -10.36 25.73 -10.28
CA ARG A 278 -11.42 24.72 -10.20
C ARG A 278 -10.99 23.50 -9.41
N ILE A 279 -9.71 23.08 -9.58
CA ILE A 279 -9.17 21.92 -8.86
C ILE A 279 -8.89 22.31 -7.41
N GLU A 280 -8.40 23.54 -7.14
CA GLU A 280 -8.16 24.03 -5.78
C GLU A 280 -9.44 24.13 -4.96
N ALA A 281 -10.60 24.37 -5.58
CA ALA A 281 -11.89 24.38 -4.92
C ALA A 281 -12.43 22.98 -4.56
N MET A 282 -11.85 21.91 -5.08
CA MET A 282 -12.22 20.52 -4.79
C MET A 282 -11.64 20.07 -3.46
N ASP A 283 -12.39 19.23 -2.73
CA ASP A 283 -11.84 18.51 -1.60
C ASP A 283 -10.84 17.40 -2.02
N MET A 284 -10.21 16.76 -1.04
CA MET A 284 -9.18 15.73 -1.29
C MET A 284 -9.76 14.56 -2.11
N MET A 285 -10.96 14.08 -1.81
CA MET A 285 -11.56 12.94 -2.51
C MET A 285 -12.01 13.29 -3.91
N GLN A 286 -12.51 14.49 -4.13
CA GLN A 286 -12.86 15.00 -5.47
C GLN A 286 -11.60 15.12 -6.35
N ARG A 287 -10.48 15.63 -5.80
CA ARG A 287 -9.21 15.67 -6.52
C ARG A 287 -8.71 14.28 -6.86
N ALA A 288 -8.77 13.35 -5.91
CA ALA A 288 -8.35 11.98 -6.13
C ALA A 288 -9.21 11.26 -7.19
N ALA A 289 -10.52 11.48 -7.20
CA ALA A 289 -11.42 10.96 -8.22
C ALA A 289 -11.12 11.55 -9.62
N LEU A 290 -10.84 12.86 -9.68
CA LEU A 290 -10.41 13.51 -10.92
C LEU A 290 -9.07 12.92 -11.40
N ALA A 291 -8.09 12.74 -10.50
CA ALA A 291 -6.80 12.15 -10.81
C ALA A 291 -6.95 10.74 -11.39
N GLU A 292 -7.75 9.88 -10.76
CA GLU A 292 -8.03 8.53 -11.23
C GLU A 292 -8.63 8.54 -12.65
N ALA A 293 -9.64 9.39 -12.88
CA ALA A 293 -10.36 9.45 -14.13
C ALA A 293 -9.49 9.92 -15.31
N ILE A 294 -8.63 10.93 -15.08
CA ILE A 294 -7.82 11.51 -16.17
C ILE A 294 -6.51 10.75 -16.43
N THR A 295 -5.97 10.06 -15.43
CA THR A 295 -4.72 9.27 -15.64
C THR A 295 -5.00 7.90 -16.21
N GLY A 296 -6.10 7.26 -15.81
CA GLY A 296 -6.53 5.95 -16.31
C GLY A 296 -5.56 4.78 -16.01
N ASN A 297 -4.51 5.02 -15.22
CA ASN A 297 -3.42 4.07 -15.01
C ASN A 297 -3.36 3.49 -13.58
N MET A 298 -4.31 3.84 -12.71
CA MET A 298 -4.37 3.32 -11.34
C MET A 298 -4.99 1.92 -11.36
N GLY A 299 -4.16 0.88 -11.21
CA GLY A 299 -4.61 -0.52 -11.13
C GLY A 299 -5.06 -0.95 -9.75
N VAL A 300 -4.62 -0.22 -8.71
CA VAL A 300 -4.98 -0.43 -7.31
C VAL A 300 -5.16 0.90 -6.60
N HIS A 301 -5.96 0.90 -5.53
CA HIS A 301 -5.98 1.96 -4.52
C HIS A 301 -5.43 1.43 -3.22
N ILE A 302 -4.47 2.15 -2.64
CA ILE A 302 -3.92 1.87 -1.31
C ILE A 302 -4.28 3.04 -0.41
N ALA A 303 -4.84 2.75 0.77
CA ALA A 303 -5.25 3.78 1.71
C ALA A 303 -4.84 3.42 3.14
N TYR A 304 -4.45 4.43 3.91
CA TYR A 304 -4.43 4.37 5.36
C TYR A 304 -5.72 5.00 5.90
N CYS A 305 -6.35 4.31 6.85
CA CYS A 305 -7.65 4.66 7.40
C CYS A 305 -7.63 4.63 8.91
N VAL A 306 -8.44 5.47 9.53
CA VAL A 306 -8.70 5.48 10.98
C VAL A 306 -10.20 5.52 11.22
N ARG A 307 -10.65 5.38 12.47
CA ARG A 307 -12.06 5.60 12.81
C ARG A 307 -12.51 7.00 12.40
N ALA A 308 -13.75 7.14 11.97
CA ALA A 308 -14.27 8.43 11.49
C ALA A 308 -14.26 9.51 12.58
N ASP A 309 -14.50 9.11 13.84
CA ASP A 309 -14.48 9.96 15.03
C ASP A 309 -13.08 10.17 15.64
N ALA A 310 -12.04 9.51 15.11
CA ALA A 310 -10.68 9.70 15.59
C ALA A 310 -10.21 11.16 15.32
N PRO A 311 -9.40 11.75 16.23
CA PRO A 311 -8.85 13.07 15.99
C PRO A 311 -8.02 13.11 14.70
N VAL A 312 -8.00 14.28 14.05
CA VAL A 312 -7.09 14.52 12.93
C VAL A 312 -5.69 14.69 13.51
N ILE A 313 -4.80 13.78 13.14
CA ILE A 313 -3.40 13.79 13.57
C ILE A 313 -2.55 14.03 12.33
N SER A 314 -1.67 15.02 12.38
CA SER A 314 -0.64 15.27 11.36
C SER A 314 0.75 15.05 11.97
N ALA A 315 1.70 14.67 11.14
CA ALA A 315 3.09 14.56 11.54
C ALA A 315 3.63 15.93 12.00
N PRO A 316 4.44 15.96 13.08
CA PRO A 316 4.91 17.20 13.70
C PRO A 316 6.14 17.76 12.95
N TRP A 317 5.96 18.20 11.72
CA TRP A 317 7.03 18.74 10.88
C TRP A 317 7.64 20.06 11.39
N ASP A 318 6.99 20.73 12.32
CA ASP A 318 7.42 21.96 13.01
C ASP A 318 8.10 21.69 14.35
N ASP A 319 8.07 20.45 14.85
CA ASP A 319 8.75 20.05 16.08
C ASP A 319 10.24 19.82 15.83
N PRO A 320 11.16 20.60 16.44
CA PRO A 320 12.59 20.44 16.28
C PRO A 320 13.12 19.07 16.82
N THR A 321 12.37 18.41 17.68
CA THR A 321 12.75 17.09 18.21
C THR A 321 12.33 15.92 17.30
N ALA A 322 11.44 16.16 16.33
CA ALA A 322 10.99 15.14 15.40
C ALA A 322 12.13 14.65 14.49
N ILE A 323 12.12 13.36 14.19
CA ILE A 323 13.17 12.70 13.42
C ILE A 323 12.67 12.42 11.99
N PRO A 324 13.12 13.19 11.00
CA PRO A 324 12.78 12.91 9.60
C PRO A 324 13.51 11.66 9.12
N CYS A 325 12.81 10.86 8.32
CA CYS A 325 13.37 9.66 7.73
C CYS A 325 12.99 9.51 6.25
N LEU A 326 13.84 8.88 5.49
CA LEU A 326 13.57 8.52 4.10
C LEU A 326 13.16 7.04 4.03
N ARG A 327 12.00 6.80 3.42
CA ARG A 327 11.52 5.45 3.20
C ARG A 327 12.30 4.81 2.06
N GLU A 328 13.09 3.76 2.38
CA GLU A 328 13.88 2.97 1.43
C GLU A 328 14.83 3.79 0.53
N LEU A 329 15.26 4.94 1.00
CA LEU A 329 16.21 5.81 0.32
C LEU A 329 17.35 6.20 1.25
N ASP A 330 18.54 6.29 0.67
CA ASP A 330 19.72 6.87 1.32
C ASP A 330 19.78 8.38 1.03
N GLY A 331 19.82 9.21 2.07
CA GLY A 331 19.76 10.65 1.95
C GLY A 331 20.94 11.23 1.19
N ALA A 332 22.15 10.71 1.40
CA ALA A 332 23.35 11.19 0.72
C ALA A 332 23.32 10.83 -0.77
N LYS A 333 22.89 9.60 -1.10
CA LYS A 333 22.74 9.18 -2.50
C LYS A 333 21.65 9.97 -3.22
N LEU A 334 20.50 10.21 -2.54
CA LEU A 334 19.44 11.02 -3.11
C LEU A 334 19.89 12.44 -3.35
N ALA A 335 20.60 13.04 -2.39
CA ALA A 335 21.16 14.39 -2.53
C ALA A 335 22.15 14.51 -3.71
N ALA A 336 23.04 13.53 -3.87
CA ALA A 336 23.99 13.46 -4.98
C ALA A 336 23.29 13.23 -6.34
N GLY A 337 22.12 12.61 -6.34
CA GLY A 337 21.33 12.32 -7.53
C GLY A 337 20.35 13.42 -7.94
N ILE A 338 20.28 14.54 -7.24
CA ILE A 338 19.40 15.66 -7.61
C ILE A 338 19.83 16.22 -8.98
N PRO A 339 18.92 16.28 -9.96
CA PRO A 339 19.21 16.86 -11.27
C PRO A 339 19.63 18.33 -11.17
N ARG A 340 20.39 18.83 -12.15
CA ARG A 340 20.87 20.22 -12.17
C ARG A 340 19.75 21.25 -12.20
N ASP A 341 18.58 20.89 -12.76
CA ASP A 341 17.38 21.73 -12.77
C ASP A 341 16.63 21.74 -11.42
N GLY A 342 17.09 20.98 -10.43
CA GLY A 342 16.46 20.89 -9.11
C GLY A 342 15.12 20.18 -9.12
N VAL A 343 14.76 19.46 -10.18
CA VAL A 343 13.45 18.81 -10.33
C VAL A 343 13.61 17.28 -10.34
N LEU A 344 13.15 16.61 -9.29
CA LEU A 344 13.00 15.17 -9.33
C LEU A 344 11.79 14.80 -10.23
N ARG A 345 11.90 13.66 -10.92
CA ARG A 345 10.79 13.11 -11.70
C ARG A 345 10.40 11.76 -11.11
N VAL A 346 9.18 11.71 -10.56
CA VAL A 346 8.62 10.49 -9.99
C VAL A 346 7.70 9.86 -11.02
N SER A 347 7.84 8.56 -11.24
CA SER A 347 7.02 7.83 -12.23
C SER A 347 6.06 6.88 -11.54
N PHE A 348 4.80 6.89 -12.01
CA PHE A 348 3.71 6.02 -11.56
C PHE A 348 3.05 5.39 -12.80
N ASP A 349 3.41 4.16 -13.16
CA ASP A 349 2.78 3.43 -14.27
C ASP A 349 2.62 4.31 -15.53
N GLY A 350 3.73 4.96 -15.97
CA GLY A 350 3.77 5.85 -17.12
C GLY A 350 3.43 7.31 -16.88
N LEU A 351 2.79 7.66 -15.77
CA LEU A 351 2.62 9.05 -15.35
C LEU A 351 3.93 9.57 -14.76
N SER A 352 4.54 10.56 -15.39
CA SER A 352 5.73 11.25 -14.86
C SER A 352 5.33 12.56 -14.19
N VAL A 353 5.63 12.69 -12.90
CA VAL A 353 5.28 13.87 -12.10
C VAL A 353 6.55 14.62 -11.72
N PRO A 354 6.69 15.91 -12.10
CA PRO A 354 7.81 16.74 -11.67
C PRO A 354 7.63 17.14 -10.20
N VAL A 355 8.70 17.03 -9.43
CA VAL A 355 8.78 17.43 -8.02
C VAL A 355 9.90 18.46 -7.89
N PRO A 356 9.61 19.76 -7.99
CA PRO A 356 10.59 20.82 -7.77
C PRO A 356 11.07 20.78 -6.31
N LEU A 357 12.39 20.76 -6.14
CA LEU A 357 13.01 20.76 -4.82
C LEU A 357 13.47 22.17 -4.43
N PRO A 358 13.43 22.53 -3.13
CA PRO A 358 13.99 23.79 -2.65
C PRO A 358 15.51 23.81 -2.82
N ARG A 359 16.07 25.03 -2.78
CA ARG A 359 17.50 25.25 -3.05
C ARG A 359 18.43 24.48 -2.13
N LEU A 360 18.07 24.33 -0.86
CA LEU A 360 18.87 23.58 0.13
C LEU A 360 18.52 22.09 0.20
N ALA A 361 17.71 21.55 -0.70
CA ALA A 361 17.27 20.16 -0.65
C ALA A 361 18.43 19.17 -0.53
N GLY A 362 19.49 19.33 -1.33
CA GLY A 362 20.67 18.45 -1.27
C GLY A 362 21.36 18.50 0.09
N ALA A 363 21.53 19.69 0.64
CA ALA A 363 22.17 19.89 1.94
C ALA A 363 21.33 19.30 3.09
N ILE A 364 20.00 19.40 3.01
CA ILE A 364 19.08 18.86 4.01
C ILE A 364 19.01 17.33 3.87
N LEU A 365 18.74 16.82 2.66
CA LEU A 365 18.57 15.39 2.40
C LEU A 365 19.81 14.57 2.78
N SER A 366 21.02 15.07 2.51
CA SER A 366 22.26 14.39 2.88
C SER A 366 22.45 14.21 4.39
N ARG A 367 21.66 14.90 5.21
CA ARG A 367 21.67 14.84 6.67
C ARG A 367 20.55 13.99 7.26
N ILE A 368 19.55 13.63 6.46
CA ILE A 368 18.45 12.78 6.91
C ILE A 368 18.93 11.33 6.92
N ASP A 369 19.20 10.84 8.11
CA ASP A 369 19.66 9.47 8.38
C ASP A 369 18.67 8.63 9.23
N GLY A 370 17.51 9.24 9.55
CA GLY A 370 16.50 8.62 10.41
C GLY A 370 16.89 8.53 11.89
N LYS A 371 17.88 9.32 12.32
CA LYS A 371 18.37 9.41 13.70
C LYS A 371 18.44 10.85 14.20
N ARG A 372 18.94 11.75 13.37
CA ARG A 372 19.04 13.18 13.68
C ARG A 372 17.67 13.81 13.63
N SER A 373 17.39 14.64 14.65
CA SER A 373 16.19 15.47 14.68
C SER A 373 16.25 16.64 13.68
N ILE A 374 15.10 17.24 13.40
CA ILE A 374 15.00 18.44 12.57
C ILE A 374 15.88 19.56 13.14
N GLY A 375 15.88 19.75 14.48
CA GLY A 375 16.70 20.73 15.17
C GLY A 375 18.20 20.47 14.98
N GLU A 376 18.66 19.23 15.18
CA GLU A 376 20.07 18.85 15.00
C GLU A 376 20.53 19.06 13.55
N ILE A 377 19.69 18.78 12.55
CA ILE A 377 19.99 19.06 11.14
C ILE A 377 20.11 20.57 10.92
N GLY A 378 19.20 21.35 11.50
CA GLY A 378 19.23 22.81 11.43
C GLY A 378 20.48 23.41 12.07
N ASP A 379 20.88 22.90 13.25
CA ASP A 379 22.09 23.35 13.95
C ASP A 379 23.36 23.01 13.20
N ASP A 380 23.42 21.85 12.54
CA ASP A 380 24.56 21.50 11.69
C ASP A 380 24.66 22.42 10.47
N LEU A 381 23.56 22.73 9.82
CA LEU A 381 23.53 23.68 8.71
C LEU A 381 23.85 25.11 9.16
N ALA A 382 23.46 25.50 10.38
CA ALA A 382 23.79 26.82 10.94
C ALA A 382 25.30 26.97 11.18
N ARG A 383 25.97 25.93 11.68
CA ARG A 383 27.44 25.90 11.80
C ARG A 383 28.16 26.07 10.44
N ASN A 384 27.49 25.69 9.36
CA ASN A 384 27.96 25.83 8.00
C ASN A 384 27.45 27.10 7.29
N GLY A 385 26.97 28.10 8.05
CA GLY A 385 26.60 29.42 7.54
C GLY A 385 25.16 29.59 7.04
N THR A 386 24.28 28.61 7.26
CA THR A 386 22.87 28.72 6.90
C THR A 386 22.07 29.32 8.08
N ALA A 387 21.42 30.46 7.89
CA ALA A 387 20.55 31.03 8.93
C ALA A 387 19.39 30.08 9.27
N ARG A 388 18.98 30.03 10.55
CA ARG A 388 17.94 29.11 11.04
C ARG A 388 16.59 29.34 10.34
N GLU A 389 16.22 30.57 10.09
CA GLU A 389 14.99 30.94 9.38
C GLU A 389 15.00 30.50 7.92
N VAL A 390 16.17 30.53 7.28
CA VAL A 390 16.35 30.01 5.92
C VAL A 390 16.19 28.50 5.93
N PHE A 391 16.83 27.81 6.87
CA PHE A 391 16.66 26.36 7.03
C PHE A 391 15.18 25.99 7.24
N ALA A 392 14.49 26.63 8.19
CA ALA A 392 13.10 26.31 8.49
C ALA A 392 12.20 26.45 7.24
N ARG A 393 12.33 27.54 6.49
CA ARG A 393 11.58 27.74 5.24
C ARG A 393 11.90 26.68 4.18
N GLU A 394 13.18 26.38 3.97
CA GLU A 394 13.62 25.40 2.97
C GLU A 394 13.24 23.97 3.38
N PHE A 395 13.26 23.65 4.69
CA PHE A 395 12.81 22.38 5.21
C PHE A 395 11.30 22.19 4.99
N GLN A 396 10.48 23.19 5.29
CA GLN A 396 9.03 23.13 5.05
C GLN A 396 8.72 22.98 3.54
N ALA A 397 9.47 23.67 2.69
CA ALA A 397 9.32 23.49 1.23
C ALA A 397 9.72 22.07 0.78
N LEU A 398 10.75 21.49 1.38
CA LEU A 398 11.16 20.10 1.11
C LEU A 398 10.09 19.10 1.56
N VAL A 399 9.52 19.30 2.75
CA VAL A 399 8.41 18.49 3.24
C VAL A 399 7.23 18.54 2.29
N ALA A 400 6.78 19.75 1.92
CA ALA A 400 5.66 19.92 1.00
C ALA A 400 5.87 19.24 -0.37
N ALA A 401 7.12 19.18 -0.83
CA ALA A 401 7.47 18.49 -2.07
C ALA A 401 7.52 16.97 -1.91
N MET A 402 8.13 16.46 -0.83
CA MET A 402 8.52 15.05 -0.74
C MET A 402 7.57 14.18 0.10
N GLU A 403 6.82 14.73 1.08
CA GLU A 403 5.84 13.96 1.83
C GLU A 403 4.78 13.32 0.89
N LYS A 404 4.32 14.10 -0.10
CA LYS A 404 3.38 13.62 -1.12
C LYS A 404 3.92 12.45 -1.98
N THR A 405 5.23 12.27 -2.03
CA THR A 405 5.83 11.11 -2.70
C THR A 405 5.83 9.85 -1.83
N ASN A 406 5.39 9.95 -0.58
CA ASN A 406 5.47 8.89 0.43
C ASN A 406 6.92 8.40 0.68
N ARG A 407 7.90 9.29 0.51
CA ARG A 407 9.34 9.00 0.67
C ARG A 407 9.99 9.74 1.83
N LEU A 408 9.53 10.94 2.15
CA LEU A 408 9.97 11.69 3.33
C LEU A 408 8.87 11.60 4.39
N LEU A 409 9.18 11.01 5.52
CA LEU A 409 8.26 10.70 6.61
C LEU A 409 8.89 11.16 7.94
N ILE A 410 8.11 11.18 9.01
CA ILE A 410 8.63 11.31 10.39
C ILE A 410 8.66 9.92 11.02
N SER A 411 9.76 9.56 11.66
CA SER A 411 9.87 8.38 12.52
C SER A 411 9.16 8.62 13.85
N ALA A 412 8.66 7.54 14.45
CA ALA A 412 8.24 7.55 15.84
C ALA A 412 9.44 7.90 16.76
N PRO A 413 9.22 8.66 17.84
CA PRO A 413 10.24 9.05 18.79
C PRO A 413 10.74 7.87 19.64
#